data_ee7d70a5c8072ed9fabeedddd22c2159
#
_entry.id   ee7d70a5c8072ed9fabeedddd22c2159
#
_cell.length_a   1.000
_cell.length_b   1.000
_cell.length_c   1.000
_cell.angle_alpha   90.00
_cell.angle_beta   90.00
_cell.angle_gamma   90.00
#
_symmetry.space_group_name_H-M   'P 1'
#
loop_
_entity.id
_entity.type
_entity.pdbx_description
1 polymer ?
#
loop_
_entity_poly.entity_id
_entity_poly.type
_entity_poly.pdbx_seq_one_letter_code
_entity_poly.pdbx_strand_id
1 'polypeptide(L)'
;RPQRVTHYSGRDGQAKWTNDGQLLFNSTRFFAEVEREPEILHASSLGGTPYRLMDALGFSPAPSPDGRFIAFVRGTCRTSRESYKGPANRDIWLYDTQNDSYSQLTDFEGQDILPDWGGNNQLYYLSAENGRYNIQVLSLSENGTVTDKKVITSYTDEGIRHFDVSANGSHLVFEKGISLYHSAIDGYEDPKPLEIDVVHDYRFDPEESKEMTRDASELALSPNGKMMAFVVRGDIFISYTDKDKKKSIKVSQHAFRERSPQWLSDTTLIYLSDRNGSNDLFMVRSADPAQSDLMKTLKREE
;
A
#
# COMPACT_ATOMS: atom_id res chain seq x y z
N ARG A 1 -10.61 -24.78 6.32
CA ARG A 1 -10.25 -24.39 4.93
C ARG A 1 -11.01 -23.11 4.59
N PRO A 2 -10.43 -22.15 3.83
CA PRO A 2 -11.16 -21.00 3.33
C PRO A 2 -12.36 -21.45 2.49
N GLN A 3 -13.49 -20.74 2.67
CA GLN A 3 -14.71 -20.98 1.89
C GLN A 3 -14.98 -19.75 1.01
N ARG A 4 -15.30 -19.99 -0.26
CA ARG A 4 -15.70 -18.95 -1.18
C ARG A 4 -17.15 -18.54 -0.91
N VAL A 5 -17.38 -17.24 -0.66
CA VAL A 5 -18.70 -16.70 -0.32
C VAL A 5 -19.42 -16.13 -1.54
N THR A 6 -18.71 -15.48 -2.45
CA THR A 6 -19.28 -14.89 -3.67
C THR A 6 -18.70 -15.49 -4.93
N HIS A 7 -19.51 -15.53 -6.01
CA HIS A 7 -19.13 -16.09 -7.31
C HIS A 7 -19.35 -15.06 -8.41
N TYR A 8 -18.42 -14.14 -8.56
CA TYR A 8 -18.43 -13.11 -9.58
C TYR A 8 -17.11 -13.13 -10.36
N SER A 9 -17.18 -12.86 -11.69
CA SER A 9 -16.01 -12.83 -12.56
C SER A 9 -15.23 -11.52 -12.47
N GLY A 10 -15.87 -10.46 -11.99
CA GLY A 10 -15.25 -9.17 -11.72
C GLY A 10 -14.74 -9.09 -10.27
N ARG A 11 -14.68 -7.87 -9.74
CA ARG A 11 -14.14 -7.59 -8.41
C ARG A 11 -15.25 -7.34 -7.39
N ASP A 12 -15.20 -8.10 -6.29
CA ASP A 12 -15.85 -7.79 -5.02
C ASP A 12 -14.77 -7.30 -4.05
N GLY A 13 -15.01 -6.24 -3.30
CA GLY A 13 -13.99 -5.66 -2.45
C GLY A 13 -14.54 -4.90 -1.24
N GLN A 14 -13.60 -4.50 -0.37
CA GLN A 14 -13.88 -3.70 0.83
C GLN A 14 -15.00 -4.29 1.71
N ALA A 15 -14.90 -5.60 1.98
CA ALA A 15 -15.90 -6.29 2.78
C ALA A 15 -15.79 -5.93 4.26
N LYS A 16 -16.95 -5.67 4.89
CA LYS A 16 -17.12 -5.47 6.33
C LYS A 16 -18.20 -6.41 6.86
N TRP A 17 -18.04 -6.84 8.10
CA TRP A 17 -19.05 -7.62 8.81
C TRP A 17 -20.16 -6.73 9.34
N THR A 18 -21.40 -7.19 9.24
CA THR A 18 -22.52 -6.62 9.95
C THR A 18 -22.67 -7.27 11.33
N ASN A 19 -23.44 -6.67 12.23
CA ASN A 19 -23.68 -7.19 13.59
C ASN A 19 -24.35 -8.56 13.62
N ASP A 20 -25.17 -8.85 12.61
CA ASP A 20 -25.86 -10.13 12.46
C ASP A 20 -25.03 -11.20 11.74
N GLY A 21 -23.73 -10.93 11.53
CA GLY A 21 -22.79 -11.89 10.94
C GLY A 21 -22.92 -12.05 9.43
N GLN A 22 -23.47 -11.06 8.75
CA GLN A 22 -23.50 -10.98 7.29
C GLN A 22 -22.34 -10.15 6.76
N LEU A 23 -22.22 -10.01 5.45
CA LEU A 23 -21.17 -9.25 4.78
C LEU A 23 -21.77 -8.09 3.98
N LEU A 24 -21.20 -6.91 4.16
CA LEU A 24 -21.34 -5.79 3.24
C LEU A 24 -20.08 -5.65 2.41
N PHE A 25 -20.22 -5.39 1.13
CA PHE A 25 -19.06 -5.17 0.25
C PHE A 25 -19.47 -4.35 -0.97
N ASN A 26 -18.50 -3.82 -1.67
CA ASN A 26 -18.78 -3.11 -2.92
C ASN A 26 -18.45 -3.96 -4.15
N SER A 27 -19.23 -3.81 -5.20
CA SER A 27 -19.11 -4.53 -6.46
C SER A 27 -19.73 -3.74 -7.61
N THR A 28 -19.27 -3.98 -8.83
CA THR A 28 -19.85 -3.41 -10.07
C THR A 28 -20.68 -4.42 -10.84
N ARG A 29 -21.16 -5.48 -10.21
CA ARG A 29 -21.74 -6.66 -10.89
C ARG A 29 -23.04 -6.43 -11.62
N PHE A 30 -23.88 -5.48 -11.21
CA PHE A 30 -25.22 -5.31 -11.78
C PHE A 30 -25.25 -4.40 -12.99
N PHE A 31 -24.50 -3.31 -12.98
CA PHE A 31 -24.55 -2.28 -14.02
C PHE A 31 -23.17 -1.91 -14.57
N ALA A 32 -22.23 -2.87 -14.58
CA ALA A 32 -20.82 -2.64 -14.96
C ALA A 32 -20.65 -2.02 -16.38
N GLU A 33 -21.60 -2.26 -17.29
CA GLU A 33 -21.55 -1.73 -18.66
C GLU A 33 -22.04 -0.28 -18.75
N VAL A 34 -22.90 0.14 -17.83
CA VAL A 34 -23.55 1.47 -17.82
C VAL A 34 -22.96 2.35 -16.73
N GLU A 35 -22.85 1.81 -15.53
CA GLU A 35 -22.32 2.49 -14.35
C GLU A 35 -20.94 1.94 -14.01
N ARG A 36 -19.95 2.80 -13.98
CA ARG A 36 -18.57 2.41 -13.67
C ARG A 36 -18.27 2.49 -12.17
N GLU A 37 -19.20 3.01 -11.39
CA GLU A 37 -19.07 3.14 -9.95
C GLU A 37 -19.65 1.91 -9.26
N PRO A 38 -19.07 1.47 -8.15
CA PRO A 38 -19.54 0.31 -7.43
C PRO A 38 -20.82 0.61 -6.63
N GLU A 39 -21.57 -0.43 -6.43
CA GLU A 39 -22.74 -0.49 -5.55
C GLU A 39 -22.37 -1.22 -4.25
N ILE A 40 -23.11 -0.97 -3.20
CA ILE A 40 -22.97 -1.68 -1.93
C ILE A 40 -23.96 -2.84 -1.89
N LEU A 41 -23.39 -4.02 -1.72
CA LEU A 41 -24.10 -5.27 -1.70
C LEU A 41 -24.05 -5.93 -0.32
N HIS A 42 -25.08 -6.70 -0.05
CA HIS A 42 -25.20 -7.55 1.11
C HIS A 42 -25.17 -9.03 0.69
N ALA A 43 -24.48 -9.85 1.47
CA ALA A 43 -24.42 -11.30 1.27
C ALA A 43 -24.40 -12.06 2.59
N SER A 44 -24.98 -13.25 2.59
CA SER A 44 -24.81 -14.18 3.71
C SER A 44 -23.35 -14.64 3.80
N SER A 45 -22.82 -14.74 5.01
CA SER A 45 -21.51 -15.32 5.27
C SER A 45 -21.41 -16.81 4.90
N LEU A 46 -22.55 -17.48 4.78
CA LEU A 46 -22.63 -18.86 4.34
C LEU A 46 -22.70 -19.02 2.81
N GLY A 47 -22.66 -17.89 2.08
CA GLY A 47 -22.80 -17.85 0.62
C GLY A 47 -24.24 -17.60 0.17
N GLY A 48 -24.46 -17.64 -1.13
CA GLY A 48 -25.73 -17.33 -1.77
C GLY A 48 -25.61 -16.21 -2.80
N THR A 49 -26.74 -15.72 -3.27
CA THR A 49 -26.77 -14.60 -4.23
C THR A 49 -26.76 -13.28 -3.47
N PRO A 50 -25.72 -12.46 -3.67
CA PRO A 50 -25.71 -11.11 -3.11
C PRO A 50 -26.82 -10.25 -3.70
N TYR A 51 -27.33 -9.32 -2.92
CA TYR A 51 -28.32 -8.34 -3.37
C TYR A 51 -27.87 -6.91 -3.06
N ARG A 52 -28.33 -5.97 -3.86
CA ARG A 52 -28.07 -4.55 -3.65
C ARG A 52 -28.79 -4.08 -2.38
N LEU A 53 -28.05 -3.44 -1.49
CA LEU A 53 -28.62 -3.04 -0.19
C LEU A 53 -29.34 -1.70 -0.25
N MET A 54 -28.83 -0.76 -1.06
CA MET A 54 -29.34 0.61 -1.15
C MET A 54 -29.22 1.14 -2.58
N ASP A 55 -29.96 2.19 -2.90
CA ASP A 55 -30.01 2.77 -4.24
C ASP A 55 -28.85 3.73 -4.56
N ALA A 56 -28.05 4.12 -3.57
CA ALA A 56 -26.90 4.96 -3.79
C ALA A 56 -25.68 4.16 -4.30
N LEU A 57 -24.98 4.74 -5.27
CA LEU A 57 -23.64 4.26 -5.65
C LEU A 57 -22.63 4.68 -4.59
N GLY A 58 -21.66 3.82 -4.31
CA GLY A 58 -20.62 4.10 -3.34
C GLY A 58 -19.74 2.90 -3.03
N PHE A 59 -18.77 3.11 -2.16
CA PHE A 59 -17.79 2.11 -1.76
C PHE A 59 -17.36 2.30 -0.31
N SER A 60 -16.53 1.38 0.20
CA SER A 60 -16.06 1.34 1.58
C SER A 60 -17.21 1.36 2.60
N PRO A 61 -18.19 0.42 2.53
CA PRO A 61 -19.27 0.40 3.48
C PRO A 61 -18.76 0.11 4.90
N ALA A 62 -19.27 0.85 5.87
CA ALA A 62 -19.00 0.68 7.28
C ALA A 62 -20.33 0.66 8.06
N PRO A 63 -20.82 -0.52 8.47
CA PRO A 63 -22.04 -0.62 9.29
C PRO A 63 -21.76 -0.15 10.72
N SER A 64 -22.71 0.62 11.28
CA SER A 64 -22.63 1.03 12.69
C SER A 64 -22.78 -0.17 13.66
N PRO A 65 -22.25 -0.07 14.89
CA PRO A 65 -22.33 -1.16 15.85
C PRO A 65 -23.76 -1.61 16.18
N ASP A 66 -24.75 -0.75 16.09
CA ASP A 66 -26.18 -1.07 16.28
C ASP A 66 -26.86 -1.56 15.01
N GLY A 67 -26.19 -1.51 13.85
CA GLY A 67 -26.73 -1.92 12.55
C GLY A 67 -27.72 -0.94 11.91
N ARG A 68 -28.00 0.21 12.54
CA ARG A 68 -28.93 1.20 12.01
C ARG A 68 -28.34 1.99 10.85
N PHE A 69 -27.10 2.41 10.97
CA PHE A 69 -26.45 3.25 9.98
C PHE A 69 -25.40 2.48 9.17
N ILE A 70 -25.24 2.90 7.92
CA ILE A 70 -24.12 2.47 7.09
C ILE A 70 -23.43 3.73 6.58
N ALA A 71 -22.21 3.97 7.04
CA ALA A 71 -21.36 4.98 6.45
C ALA A 71 -20.72 4.43 5.17
N PHE A 72 -20.58 5.28 4.17
CA PHE A 72 -19.98 4.89 2.89
C PHE A 72 -19.37 6.10 2.18
N VAL A 73 -18.59 5.85 1.14
CA VAL A 73 -17.88 6.89 0.38
C VAL A 73 -18.54 7.10 -0.97
N ARG A 74 -18.73 8.36 -1.37
CA ARG A 74 -19.11 8.76 -2.73
C ARG A 74 -18.06 9.68 -3.33
N GLY A 75 -17.88 9.60 -4.64
CA GLY A 75 -16.92 10.39 -5.42
C GLY A 75 -16.00 9.50 -6.25
N THR A 76 -15.44 10.02 -7.31
CA THR A 76 -14.74 9.23 -8.35
C THR A 76 -13.23 9.44 -8.40
N CYS A 77 -12.70 10.41 -7.65
CA CYS A 77 -11.27 10.67 -7.63
C CYS A 77 -10.48 9.47 -7.08
N ARG A 78 -9.31 9.22 -7.64
CA ARG A 78 -8.42 8.17 -7.14
C ARG A 78 -7.91 8.52 -5.74
N THR A 79 -7.93 7.55 -4.83
CA THR A 79 -7.45 7.73 -3.44
C THR A 79 -5.98 8.12 -3.34
N SER A 80 -5.16 7.76 -4.33
CA SER A 80 -3.75 8.17 -4.39
C SER A 80 -3.52 9.66 -4.65
N ARG A 81 -4.58 10.43 -4.93
CA ARG A 81 -4.50 11.87 -5.20
C ARG A 81 -4.94 12.66 -3.97
N GLU A 82 -4.16 12.62 -2.90
CA GLU A 82 -4.44 13.30 -1.63
C GLU A 82 -4.69 14.81 -1.79
N SER A 83 -3.91 15.46 -2.64
CA SER A 83 -4.01 16.92 -2.86
C SER A 83 -5.13 17.33 -3.82
N TYR A 84 -5.94 16.39 -4.31
CA TYR A 84 -7.02 16.72 -5.23
C TYR A 84 -8.12 17.50 -4.52
N LYS A 85 -8.56 18.57 -5.16
CA LYS A 85 -9.73 19.37 -4.80
C LYS A 85 -10.61 19.57 -6.04
N GLY A 86 -11.91 19.41 -5.90
CA GLY A 86 -12.83 19.63 -7.00
C GLY A 86 -13.99 18.62 -7.04
N PRO A 87 -14.83 18.66 -8.09
CA PRO A 87 -16.14 18.00 -8.13
C PRO A 87 -16.10 16.46 -8.13
N ALA A 88 -14.93 15.86 -8.29
CA ALA A 88 -14.76 14.40 -8.19
C ALA A 88 -14.21 13.97 -6.83
N ASN A 89 -14.12 14.88 -5.84
CA ASN A 89 -13.70 14.57 -4.49
C ASN A 89 -14.57 13.47 -3.87
N ARG A 90 -14.04 12.89 -2.83
CA ARG A 90 -14.72 11.83 -2.09
C ARG A 90 -15.21 12.38 -0.76
N ASP A 91 -16.46 12.11 -0.45
CA ASP A 91 -17.10 12.48 0.80
C ASP A 91 -17.68 11.26 1.50
N ILE A 92 -17.78 11.36 2.83
CA ILE A 92 -18.44 10.36 3.65
C ILE A 92 -19.95 10.66 3.67
N TRP A 93 -20.74 9.65 3.38
CA TRP A 93 -22.18 9.66 3.42
C TRP A 93 -22.70 8.65 4.43
N LEU A 94 -23.89 8.88 4.92
CA LEU A 94 -24.59 8.01 5.87
C LEU A 94 -25.92 7.55 5.25
N TYR A 95 -26.18 6.28 5.31
CA TYR A 95 -27.48 5.68 5.01
C TYR A 95 -28.14 5.24 6.32
N ASP A 96 -29.36 5.74 6.60
CA ASP A 96 -30.20 5.30 7.71
C ASP A 96 -31.11 4.19 7.21
N THR A 97 -30.87 2.96 7.64
CA THR A 97 -31.62 1.77 7.22
C THR A 97 -33.08 1.75 7.72
N GLN A 98 -33.39 2.51 8.78
CA GLN A 98 -34.75 2.58 9.35
C GLN A 98 -35.64 3.56 8.60
N ASN A 99 -35.06 4.67 8.15
CA ASN A 99 -35.78 5.75 7.50
C ASN A 99 -35.61 5.76 5.97
N ASP A 100 -34.80 4.84 5.43
CA ASP A 100 -34.44 4.79 4.00
C ASP A 100 -33.98 6.16 3.49
N SER A 101 -33.05 6.79 4.22
CA SER A 101 -32.62 8.15 3.96
C SER A 101 -31.10 8.30 3.94
N TYR A 102 -30.64 9.27 3.16
CA TYR A 102 -29.21 9.54 2.95
C TYR A 102 -28.86 10.93 3.45
N SER A 103 -27.71 11.06 4.11
CA SER A 103 -27.15 12.35 4.50
C SER A 103 -25.65 12.39 4.22
N GLN A 104 -25.18 13.54 3.78
CA GLN A 104 -23.74 13.79 3.63
C GLN A 104 -23.16 14.20 4.98
N LEU A 105 -22.08 13.53 5.42
CA LEU A 105 -21.43 13.81 6.70
C LEU A 105 -20.23 14.74 6.57
N THR A 106 -19.53 14.70 5.43
CA THR A 106 -18.39 15.58 5.15
C THR A 106 -18.60 16.35 3.85
N ASP A 107 -18.10 17.58 3.80
CA ASP A 107 -18.24 18.52 2.70
C ASP A 107 -16.91 19.23 2.34
N PHE A 108 -15.80 18.63 2.73
CA PHE A 108 -14.48 19.13 2.40
C PHE A 108 -14.22 19.03 0.89
N GLU A 109 -13.66 20.06 0.27
CA GLU A 109 -13.38 20.10 -1.18
C GLU A 109 -12.41 19.03 -1.68
N GLY A 110 -11.70 18.34 -0.78
CA GLY A 110 -10.73 17.29 -1.08
C GLY A 110 -11.25 15.89 -0.80
N GLN A 111 -10.39 15.02 -0.28
CA GLN A 111 -10.66 13.59 -0.15
C GLN A 111 -10.96 13.22 1.30
N ASP A 112 -12.14 12.65 1.54
CA ASP A 112 -12.54 11.97 2.76
C ASP A 112 -12.89 10.52 2.43
N ILE A 113 -12.20 9.55 3.05
CA ILE A 113 -12.27 8.14 2.66
C ILE A 113 -12.21 7.20 3.86
N LEU A 114 -12.53 5.92 3.62
CA LEU A 114 -12.37 4.80 4.56
C LEU A 114 -13.05 5.05 5.91
N PRO A 115 -14.38 5.23 5.95
CA PRO A 115 -15.09 5.35 7.23
C PRO A 115 -15.00 4.03 8.01
N ASP A 116 -14.87 4.13 9.34
CA ASP A 116 -14.95 3.00 10.26
C ASP A 116 -15.50 3.43 11.61
N TRP A 117 -16.31 2.58 12.27
CA TRP A 117 -16.96 2.91 13.53
C TRP A 117 -16.13 2.45 14.73
N GLY A 118 -15.97 3.35 15.70
CA GLY A 118 -15.33 3.06 16.97
C GLY A 118 -16.20 3.48 18.16
N GLY A 119 -16.63 2.51 18.95
CA GLY A 119 -17.49 2.78 20.10
C GLY A 119 -18.87 3.31 19.72
N ASN A 120 -19.46 4.08 20.61
CA ASN A 120 -20.79 4.62 20.44
C ASN A 120 -20.76 5.93 19.65
N ASN A 121 -21.41 5.96 18.51
CA ASN A 121 -21.66 7.16 17.71
C ASN A 121 -20.38 7.91 17.27
N GLN A 122 -19.26 7.22 17.15
CA GLN A 122 -18.01 7.80 16.67
C GLN A 122 -17.62 7.16 15.34
N LEU A 123 -17.54 7.97 14.30
CA LEU A 123 -17.15 7.57 12.96
C LEU A 123 -15.76 8.12 12.65
N TYR A 124 -14.78 7.25 12.55
CA TYR A 124 -13.41 7.57 12.15
C TYR A 124 -13.31 7.52 10.62
N TYR A 125 -12.45 8.33 10.04
CA TYR A 125 -12.21 8.35 8.60
C TYR A 125 -10.85 8.99 8.29
N LEU A 126 -10.35 8.79 7.08
CA LEU A 126 -9.18 9.49 6.57
C LEU A 126 -9.62 10.74 5.84
N SER A 127 -9.06 11.89 6.23
CA SER A 127 -9.24 13.17 5.55
C SER A 127 -7.91 13.73 5.06
N ALA A 128 -7.89 14.25 3.85
CA ALA A 128 -6.75 14.97 3.29
C ALA A 128 -6.81 16.49 3.53
N GLU A 129 -7.61 16.96 4.49
CA GLU A 129 -7.83 18.37 4.80
C GLU A 129 -6.52 19.15 5.04
N ASN A 130 -5.53 18.51 5.65
CA ASN A 130 -4.21 19.08 5.90
C ASN A 130 -3.17 18.75 4.81
N GLY A 131 -3.62 18.34 3.61
CA GLY A 131 -2.77 18.01 2.46
C GLY A 131 -2.24 16.59 2.44
N ARG A 132 -2.40 15.83 3.52
CA ARG A 132 -2.10 14.41 3.65
C ARG A 132 -3.25 13.69 4.35
N TYR A 133 -3.45 12.41 4.05
CA TYR A 133 -4.44 11.63 4.77
C TYR A 133 -4.08 11.50 6.25
N ASN A 134 -4.98 11.97 7.09
CA ASN A 134 -4.91 11.89 8.54
C ASN A 134 -6.23 11.36 9.09
N ILE A 135 -6.20 10.72 10.26
CA ILE A 135 -7.38 10.19 10.90
C ILE A 135 -8.12 11.34 11.59
N GLN A 136 -9.39 11.45 11.27
CA GLN A 136 -10.36 12.32 11.94
C GLN A 136 -11.52 11.49 12.48
N VAL A 137 -12.26 12.04 13.43
CA VAL A 137 -13.47 11.42 13.98
C VAL A 137 -14.62 12.42 13.99
N LEU A 138 -15.79 11.94 13.58
CA LEU A 138 -17.07 12.61 13.75
C LEU A 138 -17.81 11.98 14.93
N SER A 139 -18.34 12.82 15.81
CA SER A 139 -19.34 12.40 16.81
C SER A 139 -20.72 12.59 16.20
N LEU A 140 -21.54 11.56 16.26
CA LEU A 140 -22.89 11.59 15.69
C LEU A 140 -23.93 11.51 16.81
N SER A 141 -25.04 12.23 16.66
CA SER A 141 -26.23 12.06 17.50
C SER A 141 -26.92 10.74 17.19
N GLU A 142 -27.89 10.35 18.00
CA GLU A 142 -28.75 9.19 17.75
C GLU A 142 -29.49 9.24 16.41
N ASN A 143 -29.67 10.42 15.84
CA ASN A 143 -30.29 10.62 14.54
C ASN A 143 -29.30 10.70 13.37
N GLY A 144 -28.03 10.39 13.60
CA GLY A 144 -26.99 10.42 12.56
C GLY A 144 -26.51 11.82 12.17
N THR A 145 -26.85 12.87 12.94
CA THR A 145 -26.36 14.23 12.69
C THR A 145 -25.00 14.44 13.33
N VAL A 146 -24.07 15.06 12.62
CA VAL A 146 -22.75 15.42 13.16
C VAL A 146 -22.89 16.45 14.26
N THR A 147 -22.36 16.14 15.43
CA THR A 147 -22.35 17.02 16.63
C THR A 147 -20.99 17.57 16.95
N ASP A 148 -19.91 16.86 16.58
CA ASP A 148 -18.54 17.29 16.81
C ASP A 148 -17.60 16.66 15.76
N LYS A 149 -16.47 17.33 15.48
CA LYS A 149 -15.39 16.86 14.61
C LYS A 149 -14.05 17.08 15.29
N LYS A 150 -13.21 16.03 15.36
CA LYS A 150 -11.91 16.08 15.99
C LYS A 150 -10.83 15.46 15.09
N VAL A 151 -9.66 16.12 15.04
CA VAL A 151 -8.46 15.58 14.38
C VAL A 151 -7.74 14.67 15.37
N ILE A 152 -7.43 13.43 14.95
CA ILE A 152 -6.72 12.44 15.76
C ILE A 152 -5.23 12.42 15.42
N THR A 153 -4.88 12.52 14.12
CA THR A 153 -3.48 12.56 13.68
C THR A 153 -3.22 13.78 12.80
N SER A 154 -1.97 14.24 12.73
CA SER A 154 -1.59 15.47 11.99
C SER A 154 -0.25 15.34 11.26
N TYR A 155 -0.05 14.21 10.55
CA TYR A 155 1.16 14.00 9.75
C TYR A 155 1.18 14.92 8.53
N THR A 156 2.36 15.47 8.22
CA THR A 156 2.59 16.37 7.08
C THR A 156 3.58 15.83 6.05
N ASP A 157 4.37 14.84 6.44
CA ASP A 157 5.37 14.17 5.62
C ASP A 157 4.73 13.12 4.71
N GLU A 158 4.05 12.15 5.28
CA GLU A 158 3.47 11.00 4.60
C GLU A 158 2.07 10.71 5.16
N GLY A 159 1.09 10.50 4.26
CA GLY A 159 -0.28 10.22 4.63
C GLY A 159 -0.49 8.79 5.14
N ILE A 160 -1.51 8.60 5.95
CA ILE A 160 -1.96 7.28 6.41
C ILE A 160 -2.70 6.60 5.25
N ARG A 161 -2.37 5.33 4.95
CA ARG A 161 -2.97 4.58 3.85
C ARG A 161 -4.20 3.80 4.27
N HIS A 162 -4.10 3.15 5.42
CA HIS A 162 -5.16 2.33 6.00
C HIS A 162 -5.16 2.51 7.51
N PHE A 163 -6.32 2.36 8.11
CA PHE A 163 -6.45 2.27 9.55
C PHE A 163 -7.61 1.33 9.89
N ASP A 164 -7.63 0.89 11.12
CA ASP A 164 -8.73 0.17 11.74
C ASP A 164 -8.87 0.65 13.18
N VAL A 165 -10.09 0.70 13.68
CA VAL A 165 -10.41 1.11 15.03
C VAL A 165 -11.02 -0.05 15.79
N SER A 166 -10.62 -0.24 17.05
CA SER A 166 -11.21 -1.28 17.89
C SER A 166 -12.70 -1.03 18.10
N ALA A 167 -13.48 -2.10 18.18
CA ALA A 167 -14.95 -2.03 18.30
C ALA A 167 -15.45 -1.18 19.50
N ASN A 168 -14.65 -1.04 20.53
CA ASN A 168 -14.93 -0.17 21.70
C ASN A 168 -14.38 1.26 21.56
N GLY A 169 -13.76 1.60 20.42
CA GLY A 169 -13.18 2.92 20.18
C GLY A 169 -11.97 3.27 21.02
N SER A 170 -11.31 2.30 21.65
CA SER A 170 -10.20 2.59 22.57
C SER A 170 -8.81 2.57 21.92
N HIS A 171 -8.68 1.92 20.77
CA HIS A 171 -7.39 1.72 20.11
C HIS A 171 -7.50 1.92 18.60
N LEU A 172 -6.43 2.43 18.02
CA LEU A 172 -6.20 2.55 16.58
C LEU A 172 -4.98 1.75 16.15
N VAL A 173 -5.07 1.13 14.99
CA VAL A 173 -3.94 0.60 14.23
C VAL A 173 -3.96 1.25 12.86
N PHE A 174 -2.81 1.71 12.36
CA PHE A 174 -2.76 2.34 11.05
C PHE A 174 -1.43 2.10 10.33
N GLU A 175 -1.49 2.15 9.01
CA GLU A 175 -0.34 2.04 8.10
C GLU A 175 0.12 3.43 7.67
N LYS A 176 1.38 3.76 7.94
CA LYS A 176 2.05 4.96 7.42
C LYS A 176 3.42 4.56 6.89
N GLY A 177 3.71 4.92 5.64
CA GLY A 177 4.92 4.46 4.96
C GLY A 177 4.96 2.94 4.82
N ILE A 178 5.99 2.33 5.35
CA ILE A 178 6.21 0.87 5.36
C ILE A 178 5.97 0.24 6.75
N SER A 179 5.46 1.01 7.70
CA SER A 179 5.31 0.59 9.09
C SER A 179 3.85 0.61 9.52
N LEU A 180 3.52 -0.28 10.45
CA LEU A 180 2.26 -0.26 11.19
C LEU A 180 2.47 0.45 12.53
N TYR A 181 1.49 1.21 12.93
CA TYR A 181 1.47 1.94 14.19
C TYR A 181 0.26 1.56 15.01
N HIS A 182 0.44 1.58 16.31
CA HIS A 182 -0.63 1.40 17.29
C HIS A 182 -0.69 2.60 18.23
N SER A 183 -1.90 3.05 18.54
CA SER A 183 -2.15 4.13 19.49
C SER A 183 -3.40 3.84 20.33
N ALA A 184 -3.38 4.20 21.60
CA ALA A 184 -4.60 4.34 22.39
C ALA A 184 -5.28 5.68 22.06
N ILE A 185 -6.61 5.67 21.91
CA ILE A 185 -7.36 6.88 21.53
C ILE A 185 -7.53 7.82 22.71
N ASP A 186 -7.71 7.28 23.92
CA ASP A 186 -7.95 8.05 25.15
C ASP A 186 -6.68 8.53 25.86
N GLY A 187 -5.53 8.07 25.42
CA GLY A 187 -4.25 8.47 26.00
C GLY A 187 -3.46 9.28 24.98
N TYR A 188 -3.00 10.45 25.33
CA TYR A 188 -2.10 11.30 24.54
C TYR A 188 -0.71 10.67 24.34
N GLU A 189 -0.64 9.36 24.15
CA GLU A 189 0.62 8.70 23.78
C GLU A 189 0.85 8.81 22.28
N ASP A 190 2.05 9.22 21.89
CA ASP A 190 2.47 9.20 20.48
C ASP A 190 2.34 7.78 19.94
N PRO A 191 1.82 7.61 18.71
CA PRO A 191 1.72 6.32 18.07
C PRO A 191 3.06 5.59 18.01
N LYS A 192 3.10 4.35 18.48
CA LYS A 192 4.31 3.52 18.48
C LYS A 192 4.32 2.58 17.27
N PRO A 193 5.46 2.43 16.58
CA PRO A 193 5.57 1.42 15.55
C PRO A 193 5.41 0.03 16.15
N LEU A 194 4.67 -0.83 15.44
CA LEU A 194 4.55 -2.24 15.78
C LEU A 194 5.77 -2.99 15.25
N GLU A 195 6.50 -3.63 16.14
CA GLU A 195 7.53 -4.60 15.74
C GLU A 195 6.84 -5.94 15.47
N ILE A 196 6.93 -6.40 14.22
CA ILE A 196 6.35 -7.67 13.79
C ILE A 196 7.49 -8.64 13.50
N ASP A 197 7.68 -9.61 14.40
CA ASP A 197 8.58 -10.71 14.18
C ASP A 197 7.89 -11.79 13.33
N VAL A 198 8.37 -11.96 12.10
CA VAL A 198 7.92 -13.04 11.23
C VAL A 198 8.76 -14.27 11.52
N VAL A 199 8.21 -15.21 12.27
CA VAL A 199 8.86 -16.51 12.51
C VAL A 199 8.71 -17.37 11.27
N HIS A 200 9.83 -17.68 10.65
CA HIS A 200 9.89 -18.57 9.50
C HIS A 200 10.30 -19.97 9.95
N ASP A 201 9.57 -21.00 9.56
CA ASP A 201 9.89 -22.41 9.95
C ASP A 201 11.04 -23.03 9.13
N TYR A 202 11.67 -22.25 8.27
CA TYR A 202 12.84 -22.61 7.43
C TYR A 202 12.73 -24.03 6.79
N ARG A 203 11.55 -24.42 6.36
CA ARG A 203 11.35 -25.71 5.66
C ARG A 203 12.16 -25.83 4.39
N PHE A 204 12.58 -24.70 3.84
CA PHE A 204 13.44 -24.62 2.67
C PHE A 204 14.67 -23.80 3.02
N ASP A 205 15.82 -24.19 2.47
CA ASP A 205 17.01 -23.39 2.57
C ASP A 205 16.72 -21.98 2.00
N PRO A 206 16.92 -20.89 2.78
CA PRO A 206 16.71 -19.55 2.29
C PRO A 206 17.65 -19.15 1.16
N GLU A 207 18.74 -19.87 0.98
CA GLU A 207 19.73 -19.65 -0.06
C GLU A 207 19.74 -20.79 -1.09
N GLU A 208 19.60 -20.43 -2.36
CA GLU A 208 19.72 -21.36 -3.48
C GLU A 208 20.86 -20.90 -4.40
N SER A 209 21.88 -21.78 -4.58
CA SER A 209 22.92 -21.56 -5.58
C SER A 209 22.42 -21.98 -6.95
N LYS A 210 22.36 -21.05 -7.90
CA LYS A 210 21.97 -21.32 -9.28
C LYS A 210 23.07 -20.99 -10.28
N GLU A 211 23.32 -21.90 -11.19
CA GLU A 211 24.08 -21.63 -12.39
C GLU A 211 23.20 -20.93 -13.44
N MET A 212 23.57 -19.70 -13.82
CA MET A 212 22.81 -18.91 -14.78
C MET A 212 23.52 -18.91 -16.13
N THR A 213 22.92 -19.57 -17.11
CA THR A 213 23.46 -19.66 -18.50
C THR A 213 22.72 -18.74 -19.47
N ARG A 214 21.70 -18.03 -19.02
CA ARG A 214 20.83 -17.11 -19.78
C ARG A 214 20.24 -16.05 -18.84
N ASP A 215 19.41 -15.19 -19.38
CA ASP A 215 18.71 -14.11 -18.64
C ASP A 215 19.63 -12.95 -18.19
N ALA A 216 20.81 -12.82 -18.81
CA ALA A 216 21.60 -11.61 -18.71
C ALA A 216 20.94 -10.49 -19.54
N SER A 217 20.89 -9.30 -18.99
CA SER A 217 20.32 -8.11 -19.60
C SER A 217 21.23 -6.88 -19.36
N GLU A 218 20.87 -5.76 -19.99
CA GLU A 218 21.47 -4.45 -19.71
C GLU A 218 23.02 -4.45 -19.84
N LEU A 219 23.52 -4.91 -20.97
CA LEU A 219 24.96 -5.06 -21.22
C LEU A 219 25.65 -3.70 -21.44
N ALA A 220 26.79 -3.48 -20.80
CA ALA A 220 27.68 -2.34 -21.03
C ALA A 220 29.15 -2.79 -21.18
N LEU A 221 29.84 -2.33 -22.24
CA LEU A 221 31.27 -2.59 -22.44
C LEU A 221 32.11 -1.51 -21.82
N SER A 222 33.27 -1.90 -21.22
CA SER A 222 34.25 -0.94 -20.74
C SER A 222 34.90 -0.17 -21.94
N PRO A 223 35.39 1.06 -21.74
CA PRO A 223 35.96 1.87 -22.82
C PRO A 223 37.04 1.16 -23.63
N ASN A 224 37.87 0.34 -22.98
CA ASN A 224 38.91 -0.45 -23.66
C ASN A 224 38.42 -1.79 -24.25
N GLY A 225 37.13 -2.10 -24.10
CA GLY A 225 36.49 -3.32 -24.59
C GLY A 225 36.93 -4.62 -23.89
N LYS A 226 37.72 -4.57 -22.82
CA LYS A 226 38.26 -5.78 -22.16
C LYS A 226 37.31 -6.35 -21.07
N MET A 227 36.35 -5.58 -20.62
CA MET A 227 35.38 -6.00 -19.62
C MET A 227 33.97 -5.66 -20.08
N MET A 228 33.00 -6.43 -19.61
CA MET A 228 31.57 -6.15 -19.79
C MET A 228 30.87 -6.20 -18.42
N ALA A 229 29.95 -5.30 -18.21
CA ALA A 229 29.01 -5.34 -17.10
C ALA A 229 27.63 -5.77 -17.64
N PHE A 230 26.89 -6.55 -16.88
CA PHE A 230 25.55 -7.01 -17.22
C PHE A 230 24.74 -7.29 -15.97
N VAL A 231 23.40 -7.29 -16.11
CA VAL A 231 22.48 -7.54 -15.02
C VAL A 231 21.93 -8.96 -15.13
N VAL A 232 21.93 -9.68 -14.01
CA VAL A 232 21.23 -10.96 -13.85
C VAL A 232 20.35 -10.88 -12.62
N ARG A 233 19.03 -10.99 -12.78
CA ARG A 233 18.03 -10.97 -11.71
C ARG A 233 18.11 -9.75 -10.76
N GLY A 234 18.60 -8.63 -11.25
CA GLY A 234 18.72 -7.40 -10.47
C GLY A 234 20.07 -7.21 -9.78
N ASP A 235 21.02 -8.09 -10.02
CA ASP A 235 22.39 -7.95 -9.58
C ASP A 235 23.31 -7.61 -10.75
N ILE A 236 24.31 -6.78 -10.54
CA ILE A 236 25.30 -6.45 -11.56
C ILE A 236 26.52 -7.38 -11.44
N PHE A 237 26.87 -7.96 -12.57
CA PHE A 237 28.07 -8.78 -12.73
C PHE A 237 29.02 -8.12 -13.72
N ILE A 238 30.32 -8.33 -13.51
CA ILE A 238 31.39 -7.97 -14.45
C ILE A 238 32.08 -9.25 -14.91
N SER A 239 32.40 -9.33 -16.20
CA SER A 239 33.18 -10.40 -16.82
C SER A 239 34.21 -9.84 -17.77
N TYR A 240 35.24 -10.62 -18.06
CA TYR A 240 36.14 -10.31 -19.19
C TYR A 240 35.43 -10.60 -20.51
N THR A 241 35.71 -9.81 -21.53
CA THR A 241 35.26 -10.07 -22.92
C THR A 241 36.05 -11.18 -23.61
N ASP A 242 37.24 -11.48 -23.07
CA ASP A 242 38.07 -12.57 -23.53
C ASP A 242 37.46 -13.92 -23.16
N LYS A 243 37.09 -14.72 -24.18
CA LYS A 243 36.44 -16.03 -24.03
C LYS A 243 37.28 -17.06 -23.28
N ASP A 244 38.62 -16.85 -23.21
CA ASP A 244 39.49 -17.76 -22.51
C ASP A 244 39.59 -17.43 -20.99
N LYS A 245 39.08 -16.28 -20.58
CA LYS A 245 38.99 -15.82 -19.18
C LYS A 245 37.57 -16.00 -18.62
N LYS A 246 37.16 -17.24 -18.37
CA LYS A 246 35.82 -17.61 -17.92
C LYS A 246 35.58 -17.24 -16.44
N LYS A 247 35.63 -15.97 -16.09
CA LYS A 247 35.40 -15.48 -14.73
C LYS A 247 34.41 -14.34 -14.75
N SER A 248 33.35 -14.44 -13.95
CA SER A 248 32.42 -13.35 -13.63
C SER A 248 32.44 -13.10 -12.14
N ILE A 249 32.26 -11.87 -11.75
CA ILE A 249 32.12 -11.47 -10.34
C ILE A 249 30.88 -10.62 -10.15
N LYS A 250 30.19 -10.76 -9.02
CA LYS A 250 29.15 -9.85 -8.57
C LYS A 250 29.81 -8.55 -8.08
N VAL A 251 29.26 -7.40 -8.46
CA VAL A 251 29.85 -6.10 -8.13
C VAL A 251 29.55 -5.70 -6.70
N SER A 252 28.32 -5.83 -6.27
CA SER A 252 27.84 -5.44 -4.94
C SER A 252 27.65 -6.65 -4.02
N GLN A 253 27.50 -6.39 -2.71
CA GLN A 253 27.39 -7.42 -1.67
C GLN A 253 26.05 -7.33 -0.92
N HIS A 254 25.00 -6.75 -1.51
CA HIS A 254 23.70 -6.57 -0.87
C HIS A 254 22.57 -7.19 -1.71
N ALA A 255 21.35 -7.24 -1.15
CA ALA A 255 20.16 -7.84 -1.76
C ALA A 255 19.26 -6.84 -2.50
N PHE A 256 19.66 -5.58 -2.62
CA PHE A 256 18.91 -4.56 -3.34
C PHE A 256 19.05 -4.71 -4.85
N ARG A 257 18.04 -4.21 -5.58
CA ARG A 257 18.02 -4.31 -7.02
C ARG A 257 18.93 -3.28 -7.67
N GLU A 258 19.71 -3.75 -8.64
CA GLU A 258 20.64 -2.96 -9.42
C GLU A 258 20.31 -3.04 -10.90
N ARG A 259 20.55 -1.96 -11.64
CA ARG A 259 20.29 -1.87 -13.08
C ARG A 259 21.07 -0.76 -13.75
N SER A 260 20.98 -0.72 -15.08
CA SER A 260 21.56 0.32 -15.95
C SER A 260 23.04 0.55 -15.72
N PRO A 261 23.89 -0.52 -15.70
CA PRO A 261 25.32 -0.35 -15.55
C PRO A 261 25.90 0.45 -16.71
N GLN A 262 26.81 1.38 -16.41
CA GLN A 262 27.57 2.17 -17.38
C GLN A 262 29.00 2.32 -16.90
N TRP A 263 29.96 2.19 -17.81
CA TRP A 263 31.36 2.40 -17.50
C TRP A 263 31.71 3.88 -17.60
N LEU A 264 32.12 4.48 -16.50
CA LEU A 264 32.70 5.83 -16.49
C LEU A 264 34.16 5.84 -16.95
N SER A 265 34.92 4.76 -16.63
CA SER A 265 36.27 4.49 -17.06
C SER A 265 36.49 2.97 -17.08
N ASP A 266 37.71 2.53 -17.45
CA ASP A 266 38.05 1.10 -17.38
C ASP A 266 38.10 0.53 -15.95
N THR A 267 38.04 1.39 -14.94
CA THR A 267 38.19 1.02 -13.52
C THR A 267 37.00 1.48 -12.66
N THR A 268 36.03 2.16 -13.27
CA THR A 268 34.86 2.74 -12.55
C THR A 268 33.58 2.42 -13.27
N LEU A 269 32.62 1.83 -12.57
CA LEU A 269 31.30 1.53 -13.03
C LEU A 269 30.29 2.38 -12.27
N ILE A 270 29.28 2.90 -12.96
CA ILE A 270 28.11 3.56 -12.36
C ILE A 270 26.85 2.75 -12.66
N TYR A 271 25.86 2.80 -11.79
CA TYR A 271 24.62 2.05 -11.90
C TYR A 271 23.52 2.63 -11.01
N LEU A 272 22.29 2.22 -11.25
CA LEU A 272 21.15 2.55 -10.40
C LEU A 272 20.93 1.44 -9.37
N SER A 273 20.61 1.82 -8.14
CA SER A 273 20.19 0.91 -7.06
C SER A 273 19.08 1.51 -6.23
N ASP A 274 18.17 0.67 -5.74
CA ASP A 274 17.04 1.06 -4.89
C ASP A 274 17.34 0.93 -3.38
N ARG A 275 18.61 0.80 -3.00
CA ARG A 275 19.04 0.56 -1.61
C ARG A 275 18.65 1.65 -0.61
N ASN A 276 18.37 2.85 -1.08
CA ASN A 276 17.91 3.99 -0.25
C ASN A 276 16.39 4.20 -0.31
N GLY A 277 15.64 3.21 -0.84
CA GLY A 277 14.18 3.31 -1.01
C GLY A 277 13.74 3.97 -2.31
N SER A 278 14.67 4.59 -3.06
CA SER A 278 14.47 5.13 -4.41
C SER A 278 15.60 4.69 -5.34
N ASN A 279 15.41 4.88 -6.67
CA ASN A 279 16.48 4.58 -7.62
C ASN A 279 17.49 5.73 -7.62
N ASP A 280 18.59 5.53 -6.93
CA ASP A 280 19.69 6.46 -6.87
C ASP A 280 20.88 5.97 -7.70
N LEU A 281 21.74 6.90 -8.11
CA LEU A 281 22.95 6.61 -8.87
C LEU A 281 24.11 6.28 -7.92
N PHE A 282 24.68 5.12 -8.12
CA PHE A 282 25.86 4.65 -7.37
C PHE A 282 27.06 4.49 -8.29
N MET A 283 28.22 4.60 -7.72
CA MET A 283 29.50 4.42 -8.39
C MET A 283 30.33 3.39 -7.63
N VAL A 284 30.92 2.44 -8.32
CA VAL A 284 31.84 1.46 -7.73
C VAL A 284 33.20 1.51 -8.39
N ARG A 285 34.23 1.48 -7.57
CA ARG A 285 35.65 1.38 -7.97
C ARG A 285 36.43 0.54 -6.98
N SER A 286 37.65 0.23 -7.33
CA SER A 286 38.57 -0.43 -6.38
C SER A 286 38.94 0.52 -5.23
N ALA A 287 38.85 0.03 -3.99
CA ALA A 287 39.37 0.68 -2.81
C ALA A 287 40.87 0.38 -2.58
N ASP A 288 41.47 -0.46 -3.42
CA ASP A 288 42.92 -0.79 -3.34
C ASP A 288 43.70 0.03 -4.38
N PRO A 289 44.50 1.01 -3.95
CA PRO A 289 45.31 1.83 -4.86
C PRO A 289 46.32 1.03 -5.70
N ALA A 290 46.75 -0.12 -5.23
CA ALA A 290 47.69 -1.00 -5.94
C ALA A 290 47.00 -1.90 -6.97
N GLN A 291 45.65 -2.04 -6.92
CA GLN A 291 44.88 -2.91 -7.79
C GLN A 291 43.59 -2.23 -8.25
N SER A 292 43.68 -1.44 -9.30
CA SER A 292 42.53 -0.71 -9.86
C SER A 292 41.57 -1.57 -10.71
N ASP A 293 41.97 -2.78 -11.11
CA ASP A 293 41.16 -3.69 -11.89
C ASP A 293 40.01 -4.28 -11.04
N LEU A 294 38.77 -3.95 -11.35
CA LEU A 294 37.57 -4.43 -10.63
C LEU A 294 37.44 -5.95 -10.62
N MET A 295 37.99 -6.65 -11.61
CA MET A 295 37.96 -8.11 -11.67
C MET A 295 38.96 -8.79 -10.73
N LYS A 296 39.95 -8.05 -10.24
CA LYS A 296 41.06 -8.57 -9.43
C LYS A 296 41.04 -8.06 -8.00
N THR A 297 40.50 -6.86 -7.79
CA THR A 297 40.42 -6.29 -6.43
C THR A 297 39.52 -7.11 -5.51
N LEU A 298 39.96 -7.26 -4.26
CA LEU A 298 39.17 -7.85 -3.18
C LEU A 298 38.37 -6.78 -2.39
N LYS A 299 38.74 -5.51 -2.57
CA LYS A 299 38.14 -4.38 -1.87
C LYS A 299 37.50 -3.41 -2.87
N ARG A 300 36.24 -3.17 -2.76
CA ARG A 300 35.50 -2.19 -3.55
C ARG A 300 34.91 -1.13 -2.64
N GLU A 301 34.83 0.08 -3.12
CA GLU A 301 34.08 1.18 -2.53
C GLU A 301 32.92 1.57 -3.46
N GLU A 302 31.81 1.84 -2.86
CA GLU A 302 30.57 2.25 -3.53
C GLU A 302 30.15 3.64 -3.06
#